data_0d4540e8b798291fa70c368ba99a422f
#
_entry.id   0d4540e8b798291fa70c368ba99a422f
#
_cell.length_a   1.000
_cell.length_b   1.000
_cell.length_c   1.000
_cell.angle_alpha   90.00
_cell.angle_beta   90.00
_cell.angle_gamma   90.00
#
_symmetry.space_group_name_H-M   'P 1'
#
loop_
_entity.id
_entity.type
_entity.pdbx_description
1 polymer ?
#
loop_
_entity_poly.entity_id
_entity_poly.type
_entity_poly.pdbx_seq_one_letter_code
_entity_poly.pdbx_strand_id
1 'polypeptide(L)'
;HPLMAKRSNPTLANQWLANPSQDLLSGLVVAFAMIPEAIAFSGIAGVDPKVGLFGAFCLSLTIAVVGGRMAMITSATGSTALLMTGLVATGEARGPGLGVQYLMVAGLVTGLLQILWGYLRLAYQMRFVPQGVLSGFVNALALLIFQAQLPQLGLNLHAGDGDHGASSLLPHGGQIPVVWGLVLLGLVIIYGLPRITRVVPSQLVAIIVLTAISVGFSFDIPTVSSLGTLPAGLPSFSLPFGEGGVPFSLDTLGLVLPTALAISLVGLMETFLTQDILDDKTDTCLLYTSDAADDSLR
;
A
#
# COMPACT_ATOMS: atom_id res chain seq x y z
N HIS A 1 15.40 -41.52 -4.29
CA HIS A 1 14.21 -41.83 -3.48
C HIS A 1 14.64 -42.41 -2.14
N PRO A 2 14.42 -41.87 -1.04
CA PRO A 2 13.20 -41.74 -0.30
C PRO A 2 13.24 -40.47 0.57
N LEU A 3 12.10 -39.94 0.91
CA LEU A 3 11.80 -39.13 2.09
C LEU A 3 10.68 -38.13 1.74
N MET A 4 9.54 -38.67 1.31
CA MET A 4 8.28 -37.97 1.58
C MET A 4 8.02 -38.13 3.08
N ALA A 5 8.64 -37.29 3.89
CA ALA A 5 8.23 -37.08 5.26
C ALA A 5 6.83 -36.52 5.21
N LYS A 6 5.87 -37.30 5.70
CA LYS A 6 4.50 -36.94 6.01
C LYS A 6 4.52 -35.63 6.83
N ARG A 7 4.44 -34.46 6.15
CA ARG A 7 4.26 -33.18 6.83
C ARG A 7 2.85 -33.19 7.39
N SER A 8 2.73 -33.57 8.67
CA SER A 8 1.54 -33.25 9.45
C SER A 8 1.25 -31.75 9.26
N ASN A 9 0.04 -31.40 8.84
CA ASN A 9 -0.37 -30.00 8.79
C ASN A 9 -0.07 -29.39 10.16
N PRO A 10 0.89 -28.47 10.28
CA PRO A 10 1.17 -27.86 11.56
C PRO A 10 -0.06 -27.04 11.94
N THR A 11 -0.55 -27.22 13.14
CA THR A 11 -1.61 -26.36 13.68
C THR A 11 -1.17 -24.91 13.58
N LEU A 12 -2.09 -23.98 13.33
CA LEU A 12 -1.82 -22.53 13.22
C LEU A 12 -0.91 -22.04 14.37
N ALA A 13 -1.11 -22.54 15.59
CA ALA A 13 -0.29 -22.22 16.74
C ALA A 13 1.19 -22.65 16.56
N ASN A 14 1.45 -23.81 15.96
CA ASN A 14 2.81 -24.27 15.71
C ASN A 14 3.51 -23.47 14.60
N GLN A 15 2.75 -22.91 13.66
CA GLN A 15 3.29 -22.02 12.63
C GLN A 15 3.67 -20.65 13.19
N TRP A 16 2.83 -20.09 14.07
CA TRP A 16 3.05 -18.79 14.70
C TRP A 16 4.20 -18.77 15.72
N LEU A 17 4.49 -19.91 16.34
CA LEU A 17 5.51 -20.03 17.39
C LEU A 17 6.78 -20.72 16.93
N ALA A 18 6.92 -21.01 15.63
CA ALA A 18 8.09 -21.74 15.10
C ALA A 18 9.41 -20.97 15.31
N ASN A 19 9.41 -19.65 15.01
CA ASN A 19 10.61 -18.80 15.11
C ASN A 19 10.24 -17.37 15.57
N PRO A 20 9.72 -17.16 16.78
CA PRO A 20 9.14 -15.89 17.20
C PRO A 20 10.14 -14.71 17.19
N SER A 21 11.42 -14.96 17.43
CA SER A 21 12.45 -13.91 17.42
C SER A 21 12.74 -13.41 15.99
N GLN A 22 12.77 -14.32 15.01
CA GLN A 22 12.99 -13.94 13.60
C GLN A 22 11.75 -13.27 13.03
N ASP A 23 10.57 -13.77 13.36
CA ASP A 23 9.31 -13.20 12.92
C ASP A 23 9.09 -11.80 13.48
N LEU A 24 9.43 -11.58 14.77
CA LEU A 24 9.37 -10.27 15.40
C LEU A 24 10.36 -9.28 14.74
N LEU A 25 11.58 -9.72 14.48
CA LEU A 25 12.58 -8.88 13.82
C LEU A 25 12.16 -8.53 12.39
N SER A 26 11.68 -9.50 11.62
CA SER A 26 11.16 -9.27 10.27
C SER A 26 9.97 -8.32 10.28
N GLY A 27 9.02 -8.52 11.19
CA GLY A 27 7.86 -7.65 11.36
C GLY A 27 8.26 -6.21 11.71
N LEU A 28 9.25 -6.04 12.59
CA LEU A 28 9.76 -4.71 12.95
C LEU A 28 10.40 -4.00 11.74
N VAL A 29 11.22 -4.70 10.98
CA VAL A 29 11.86 -4.16 9.76
C VAL A 29 10.81 -3.74 8.73
N VAL A 30 9.82 -4.59 8.50
CA VAL A 30 8.74 -4.30 7.55
C VAL A 30 7.89 -3.13 8.04
N ALA A 31 7.56 -3.06 9.34
CA ALA A 31 6.81 -1.94 9.91
C ALA A 31 7.51 -0.60 9.68
N PHE A 32 8.82 -0.53 9.92
CA PHE A 32 9.60 0.69 9.62
C PHE A 32 9.65 1.05 8.14
N ALA A 33 9.62 0.08 7.24
CA ALA A 33 9.56 0.33 5.80
C ALA A 33 8.17 0.81 5.36
N MET A 34 7.09 0.26 5.97
CA MET A 34 5.71 0.58 5.62
C MET A 34 5.24 1.97 6.09
N ILE A 35 5.77 2.50 7.19
CA ILE A 35 5.37 3.80 7.73
C ILE A 35 5.53 4.92 6.67
N PRO A 36 6.74 5.16 6.09
CA PRO A 36 6.90 6.21 5.09
C PRO A 36 6.13 5.92 3.79
N GLU A 37 5.96 4.65 3.43
CA GLU A 37 5.17 4.23 2.28
C GLU A 37 3.68 4.59 2.46
N ALA A 38 3.09 4.26 3.61
CA ALA A 38 1.71 4.59 3.93
C ALA A 38 1.46 6.11 3.94
N ILE A 39 2.42 6.89 4.43
CA ILE A 39 2.36 8.35 4.42
C ILE A 39 2.42 8.90 2.99
N ALA A 40 3.34 8.41 2.17
CA ALA A 40 3.49 8.84 0.79
C ALA A 40 2.22 8.54 -0.04
N PHE A 41 1.64 7.36 0.11
CA PHE A 41 0.42 6.99 -0.60
C PHE A 41 -0.82 7.73 -0.09
N SER A 42 -0.86 8.13 1.17
CA SER A 42 -1.90 9.05 1.69
C SER A 42 -1.83 10.39 0.99
N GLY A 43 -0.64 10.94 0.80
CA GLY A 43 -0.42 12.18 0.05
C GLY A 43 -0.87 12.07 -1.41
N ILE A 44 -0.58 10.94 -2.08
CA ILE A 44 -1.05 10.68 -3.45
C ILE A 44 -2.59 10.60 -3.49
N ALA A 45 -3.21 9.92 -2.54
CA ALA A 45 -4.65 9.80 -2.45
C ALA A 45 -5.37 11.11 -2.06
N GLY A 46 -4.63 12.13 -1.60
CA GLY A 46 -5.18 13.41 -1.16
C GLY A 46 -5.84 13.35 0.23
N VAL A 47 -5.38 12.43 1.09
CA VAL A 47 -5.90 12.26 2.46
C VAL A 47 -4.80 12.53 3.50
N ASP A 48 -5.23 12.83 4.73
CA ASP A 48 -4.32 13.04 5.85
C ASP A 48 -3.45 11.78 6.08
N PRO A 49 -2.12 11.91 6.34
CA PRO A 49 -1.22 10.80 6.63
C PRO A 49 -1.69 9.83 7.71
N LYS A 50 -2.44 10.30 8.70
CA LYS A 50 -3.03 9.45 9.74
C LYS A 50 -3.99 8.40 9.19
N VAL A 51 -4.73 8.72 8.11
CA VAL A 51 -5.68 7.80 7.49
C VAL A 51 -4.95 6.60 6.89
N GLY A 52 -3.85 6.86 6.17
CA GLY A 52 -3.03 5.79 5.60
C GLY A 52 -2.31 4.95 6.65
N LEU A 53 -1.80 5.58 7.72
CA LEU A 53 -1.17 4.85 8.82
C LEU A 53 -2.16 3.95 9.56
N PHE A 54 -3.36 4.45 9.85
CA PHE A 54 -4.42 3.63 10.44
C PHE A 54 -4.89 2.51 9.52
N GLY A 55 -5.02 2.81 8.21
CA GLY A 55 -5.33 1.81 7.20
C GLY A 55 -4.28 0.71 7.14
N ALA A 56 -3.00 1.06 7.08
CA ALA A 56 -1.90 0.11 7.07
C ALA A 56 -1.88 -0.77 8.34
N PHE A 57 -2.10 -0.17 9.52
CA PHE A 57 -2.19 -0.89 10.79
C PHE A 57 -3.35 -1.89 10.79
N CYS A 58 -4.56 -1.45 10.44
CA CYS A 58 -5.74 -2.31 10.43
C CYS A 58 -5.63 -3.44 9.40
N LEU A 59 -5.12 -3.14 8.19
CA LEU A 59 -4.90 -4.14 7.15
C LEU A 59 -3.87 -5.17 7.58
N SER A 60 -2.72 -4.74 8.09
CA SER A 60 -1.66 -5.64 8.55
C SER A 60 -2.12 -6.53 9.68
N LEU A 61 -2.86 -5.98 10.66
CA LEU A 61 -3.42 -6.75 11.78
C LEU A 61 -4.45 -7.77 11.29
N THR A 62 -5.34 -7.35 10.39
CA THR A 62 -6.39 -8.23 9.86
C THR A 62 -5.80 -9.38 9.06
N ILE A 63 -4.85 -9.09 8.16
CA ILE A 63 -4.21 -10.13 7.34
C ILE A 63 -3.37 -11.09 8.17
N ALA A 64 -2.75 -10.62 9.25
CA ALA A 64 -2.00 -11.47 10.16
C ALA A 64 -2.89 -12.54 10.81
N VAL A 65 -4.16 -12.22 11.09
CA VAL A 65 -5.11 -13.14 11.74
C VAL A 65 -5.88 -13.98 10.73
N VAL A 66 -6.37 -13.37 9.65
CA VAL A 66 -7.29 -13.98 8.67
C VAL A 66 -6.55 -14.41 7.39
N GLY A 67 -5.35 -13.91 7.17
CA GLY A 67 -4.59 -14.14 5.95
C GLY A 67 -4.23 -15.59 5.69
N GLY A 68 -4.24 -15.98 4.40
CA GLY A 68 -4.08 -17.36 3.98
C GLY A 68 -2.63 -17.81 3.72
N ARG A 69 -1.66 -16.91 3.62
CA ARG A 69 -0.29 -17.28 3.26
C ARG A 69 0.76 -16.57 4.09
N MET A 70 1.70 -17.35 4.64
CA MET A 70 2.87 -16.82 5.33
C MET A 70 3.75 -16.00 4.38
N ALA A 71 4.46 -15.02 4.92
CA ALA A 71 5.34 -14.10 4.21
C ALA A 71 4.63 -13.11 3.25
N MET A 72 3.31 -13.00 3.28
CA MET A 72 2.55 -11.93 2.62
C MET A 72 2.05 -10.92 3.63
N ILE A 73 2.23 -9.64 3.30
CA ILE A 73 1.68 -8.52 4.07
C ILE A 73 0.82 -7.66 3.14
N THR A 74 -0.24 -7.09 3.66
CA THR A 74 -1.14 -6.23 2.90
C THR A 74 -1.10 -4.82 3.48
N SER A 75 -0.91 -3.85 2.61
CA SER A 75 -0.89 -2.42 2.94
C SER A 75 -1.50 -1.60 1.80
N ALA A 76 -1.56 -0.29 1.97
CA ALA A 76 -1.88 0.62 0.88
C ALA A 76 -0.84 0.49 -0.24
N THR A 77 -1.29 0.58 -1.49
CA THR A 77 -0.43 0.53 -2.67
C THR A 77 -0.57 1.81 -3.48
N GLY A 78 0.48 2.15 -4.25
CA GLY A 78 0.47 3.35 -5.07
C GLY A 78 -0.61 3.33 -6.16
N SER A 79 -0.93 2.16 -6.71
CA SER A 79 -1.99 1.96 -7.69
C SER A 79 -3.38 2.26 -7.12
N THR A 80 -3.68 1.72 -5.96
CA THR A 80 -4.96 1.97 -5.28
C THR A 80 -5.07 3.42 -4.83
N ALA A 81 -3.98 4.03 -4.33
CA ALA A 81 -3.94 5.44 -3.95
C ALA A 81 -4.29 6.36 -5.13
N LEU A 82 -3.71 6.12 -6.31
CA LEU A 82 -4.03 6.88 -7.53
C LEU A 82 -5.49 6.75 -7.95
N LEU A 83 -6.09 5.56 -7.84
CA LEU A 83 -7.50 5.35 -8.16
C LEU A 83 -8.45 6.07 -7.20
N MET A 84 -8.02 6.28 -5.96
CA MET A 84 -8.79 6.95 -4.91
C MET A 84 -8.81 8.47 -5.04
N THR A 85 -7.80 9.08 -5.68
CA THR A 85 -7.61 10.53 -5.76
C THR A 85 -8.86 11.26 -6.29
N GLY A 86 -9.43 10.78 -7.40
CA GLY A 86 -10.62 11.39 -7.99
C GLY A 86 -11.86 11.30 -7.10
N LEU A 87 -12.03 10.20 -6.38
CA LEU A 87 -13.15 10.03 -5.45
C LEU A 87 -13.00 10.95 -4.22
N VAL A 88 -11.80 11.04 -3.66
CA VAL A 88 -11.49 11.93 -2.54
C VAL A 88 -11.72 13.38 -2.93
N ALA A 89 -11.22 13.83 -4.08
CA ALA A 89 -11.42 15.18 -4.59
C ALA A 89 -12.92 15.52 -4.79
N THR A 90 -13.69 14.58 -5.35
CA THR A 90 -15.14 14.75 -5.53
C THR A 90 -15.86 14.79 -4.19
N GLY A 91 -15.42 14.02 -3.21
CA GLY A 91 -15.96 14.03 -1.85
C GLY A 91 -15.69 15.37 -1.14
N GLU A 92 -14.46 15.88 -1.19
CA GLU A 92 -14.08 17.16 -0.59
C GLU A 92 -14.82 18.34 -1.26
N ALA A 93 -15.08 18.29 -2.56
CA ALA A 93 -15.89 19.30 -3.25
C ALA A 93 -17.35 19.34 -2.79
N ARG A 94 -17.88 18.25 -2.22
CA ARG A 94 -19.24 18.18 -1.66
C ARG A 94 -19.33 18.67 -0.22
N GLY A 95 -18.20 18.61 0.51
CA GLY A 95 -18.12 19.11 1.87
C GLY A 95 -16.80 18.70 2.54
N PRO A 96 -16.29 19.51 3.47
CA PRO A 96 -15.01 19.26 4.12
C PRO A 96 -15.05 17.94 4.93
N GLY A 97 -14.05 17.08 4.70
CA GLY A 97 -13.94 15.79 5.37
C GLY A 97 -14.80 14.67 4.76
N LEU A 98 -15.66 14.95 3.76
CA LEU A 98 -16.45 13.94 3.09
C LEU A 98 -15.60 13.04 2.19
N GLY A 99 -14.44 13.51 1.70
CA GLY A 99 -13.54 12.73 0.89
C GLY A 99 -13.11 11.43 1.56
N VAL A 100 -12.70 11.49 2.82
CA VAL A 100 -12.32 10.29 3.62
C VAL A 100 -13.52 9.37 3.85
N GLN A 101 -14.71 9.92 4.05
CA GLN A 101 -15.91 9.11 4.27
C GLN A 101 -16.34 8.37 2.99
N TYR A 102 -16.29 9.02 1.81
CA TYR A 102 -16.48 8.35 0.53
C TYR A 102 -15.44 7.25 0.30
N LEU A 103 -14.20 7.50 0.72
CA LEU A 103 -13.13 6.51 0.67
C LEU A 103 -13.43 5.28 1.54
N MET A 104 -13.93 5.49 2.77
CA MET A 104 -14.33 4.40 3.66
C MET A 104 -15.48 3.57 3.07
N VAL A 105 -16.48 4.23 2.46
CA VAL A 105 -17.56 3.54 1.74
C VAL A 105 -17.02 2.75 0.56
N ALA A 106 -16.10 3.34 -0.22
CA ALA A 106 -15.45 2.66 -1.33
C ALA A 106 -14.68 1.41 -0.85
N GLY A 107 -13.97 1.52 0.28
CA GLY A 107 -13.28 0.39 0.90
C GLY A 107 -14.24 -0.74 1.29
N LEU A 108 -15.39 -0.42 1.89
CA LEU A 108 -16.41 -1.41 2.23
C LEU A 108 -16.99 -2.10 0.97
N VAL A 109 -17.35 -1.32 -0.05
CA VAL A 109 -17.85 -1.86 -1.32
C VAL A 109 -16.79 -2.71 -2.01
N THR A 110 -15.54 -2.27 -2.02
CA THR A 110 -14.39 -3.03 -2.56
C THR A 110 -14.22 -4.36 -1.84
N GLY A 111 -14.29 -4.36 -0.50
CA GLY A 111 -14.20 -5.59 0.29
C GLY A 111 -15.33 -6.57 -0.03
N LEU A 112 -16.57 -6.08 -0.17
CA LEU A 112 -17.71 -6.92 -0.58
C LEU A 112 -17.51 -7.48 -2.00
N LEU A 113 -17.02 -6.68 -2.94
CA LEU A 113 -16.71 -7.13 -4.29
C LEU A 113 -15.61 -8.20 -4.27
N GLN A 114 -14.54 -8.02 -3.49
CA GLN A 114 -13.47 -9.01 -3.37
C GLN A 114 -13.96 -10.34 -2.78
N ILE A 115 -14.86 -10.30 -1.79
CA ILE A 115 -15.52 -11.51 -1.27
C ILE A 115 -16.35 -12.18 -2.36
N LEU A 116 -17.11 -11.39 -3.15
CA LEU A 116 -17.88 -11.91 -4.27
C LEU A 116 -16.99 -12.54 -5.34
N TRP A 117 -15.88 -11.90 -5.71
CA TRP A 117 -14.89 -12.45 -6.64
C TRP A 117 -14.26 -13.74 -6.12
N GLY A 118 -13.99 -13.82 -4.82
CA GLY A 118 -13.51 -15.03 -4.16
C GLY A 118 -14.54 -16.16 -4.25
N TYR A 119 -15.81 -15.88 -3.96
CA TYR A 119 -16.89 -16.84 -4.08
C TYR A 119 -17.13 -17.33 -5.51
N LEU A 120 -17.04 -16.43 -6.49
CA LEU A 120 -17.15 -16.76 -7.92
C LEU A 120 -15.86 -17.43 -8.48
N ARG A 121 -14.87 -17.66 -7.62
CA ARG A 121 -13.58 -18.25 -8.01
C ARG A 121 -12.91 -17.52 -9.20
N LEU A 122 -13.09 -16.20 -9.28
CA LEU A 122 -12.46 -15.39 -10.34
C LEU A 122 -10.92 -15.47 -10.26
N ALA A 123 -10.39 -15.72 -9.09
CA ALA A 123 -8.98 -16.03 -8.89
C ALA A 123 -8.48 -17.12 -9.84
N TYR A 124 -9.27 -18.16 -10.06
CA TYR A 124 -8.91 -19.23 -10.99
C TYR A 124 -8.85 -18.77 -12.45
N GLN A 125 -9.66 -17.78 -12.82
CA GLN A 125 -9.67 -17.22 -14.17
C GLN A 125 -8.48 -16.31 -14.46
N MET A 126 -7.86 -15.71 -13.42
CA MET A 126 -6.65 -14.89 -13.57
C MET A 126 -5.45 -15.69 -14.09
N ARG A 127 -5.46 -17.02 -13.96
CA ARG A 127 -4.50 -17.91 -14.60
C ARG A 127 -4.40 -17.72 -16.11
N PHE A 128 -5.45 -17.23 -16.75
CA PHE A 128 -5.48 -16.97 -18.19
C PHE A 128 -4.96 -15.59 -18.58
N VAL A 129 -4.60 -14.75 -17.61
CA VAL A 129 -4.02 -13.43 -17.90
C VAL A 129 -2.58 -13.62 -18.41
N PRO A 130 -2.27 -13.20 -19.63
CA PRO A 130 -0.93 -13.34 -20.17
C PRO A 130 0.09 -12.54 -19.35
N GLN A 131 1.29 -13.06 -19.17
CA GLN A 131 2.39 -12.36 -18.48
C GLN A 131 2.69 -10.98 -19.07
N GLY A 132 2.48 -10.80 -20.39
CA GLY A 132 2.62 -9.49 -21.03
C GLY A 132 1.67 -8.42 -20.50
N VAL A 133 0.44 -8.80 -20.11
CA VAL A 133 -0.53 -7.88 -19.48
C VAL A 133 -0.05 -7.49 -18.08
N LEU A 134 0.42 -8.45 -17.29
CA LEU A 134 0.96 -8.21 -15.95
C LEU A 134 2.19 -7.30 -16.00
N SER A 135 3.13 -7.56 -16.91
CA SER A 135 4.31 -6.72 -17.10
C SER A 135 3.94 -5.31 -17.57
N GLY A 136 2.98 -5.19 -18.50
CA GLY A 136 2.45 -3.90 -18.96
C GLY A 136 1.80 -3.10 -17.83
N PHE A 137 1.03 -3.76 -16.98
CA PHE A 137 0.41 -3.15 -15.81
C PHE A 137 1.46 -2.61 -14.81
N VAL A 138 2.47 -3.41 -14.46
CA VAL A 138 3.55 -2.98 -13.56
C VAL A 138 4.31 -1.79 -14.12
N ASN A 139 4.64 -1.81 -15.42
CA ASN A 139 5.34 -0.71 -16.07
C ASN A 139 4.49 0.57 -16.11
N ALA A 140 3.20 0.45 -16.40
CA ALA A 140 2.27 1.58 -16.36
C ALA A 140 2.17 2.18 -14.96
N LEU A 141 2.07 1.34 -13.92
CA LEU A 141 2.08 1.78 -12.52
C LEU A 141 3.38 2.52 -12.16
N ALA A 142 4.53 2.00 -12.57
CA ALA A 142 5.82 2.65 -12.30
C ALA A 142 5.86 4.06 -12.91
N LEU A 143 5.35 4.24 -14.13
CA LEU A 143 5.27 5.54 -14.78
C LEU A 143 4.29 6.49 -14.07
N LEU A 144 3.12 6.00 -13.67
CA LEU A 144 2.11 6.80 -12.95
C LEU A 144 2.63 7.23 -11.57
N ILE A 145 3.26 6.31 -10.81
CA ILE A 145 3.85 6.63 -9.51
C ILE A 145 4.99 7.65 -9.69
N PHE A 146 5.84 7.47 -10.69
CA PHE A 146 6.89 8.43 -11.00
C PHE A 146 6.31 9.81 -11.32
N GLN A 147 5.27 9.88 -12.15
CA GLN A 147 4.58 11.13 -12.49
C GLN A 147 3.99 11.80 -11.24
N ALA A 148 3.42 11.03 -10.32
CA ALA A 148 2.87 11.54 -9.07
C ALA A 148 3.94 12.10 -8.10
N GLN A 149 5.22 11.74 -8.27
CA GLN A 149 6.33 12.28 -7.48
C GLN A 149 6.93 13.57 -8.07
N LEU A 150 6.68 13.88 -9.35
CA LEU A 150 7.28 15.04 -10.01
C LEU A 150 6.96 16.38 -9.32
N PRO A 151 5.75 16.65 -8.85
CA PRO A 151 5.45 17.86 -8.10
C PRO A 151 6.31 18.01 -6.84
N GLN A 152 6.58 16.92 -6.13
CA GLN A 152 7.42 16.92 -4.93
C GLN A 152 8.92 17.18 -5.23
N LEU A 153 9.33 16.98 -6.48
CA LEU A 153 10.64 17.35 -6.97
C LEU A 153 10.71 18.80 -7.50
N GLY A 154 9.61 19.55 -7.38
CA GLY A 154 9.49 20.91 -7.91
C GLY A 154 9.24 20.97 -9.42
N LEU A 155 8.88 19.85 -10.06
CA LEU A 155 8.59 19.76 -11.49
C LEU A 155 7.08 19.70 -11.70
N ASN A 156 6.42 20.84 -11.84
CA ASN A 156 5.01 20.93 -12.13
C ASN A 156 4.76 20.75 -13.63
N LEU A 157 4.48 19.52 -14.07
CA LEU A 157 4.09 19.22 -15.46
C LEU A 157 2.63 19.56 -15.79
N HIS A 158 1.80 19.74 -14.78
CA HIS A 158 0.40 20.13 -14.89
C HIS A 158 0.15 21.43 -14.13
N ALA A 159 0.64 22.55 -14.65
CA ALA A 159 0.21 23.88 -14.22
C ALA A 159 -1.16 24.20 -14.84
N GLY A 160 -2.16 23.36 -14.62
CA GLY A 160 -3.54 23.56 -15.02
C GLY A 160 -4.42 23.86 -13.81
N ASP A 161 -5.17 24.95 -13.89
CA ASP A 161 -6.10 25.48 -12.90
C ASP A 161 -6.89 24.39 -12.14
N GLY A 162 -6.57 24.14 -10.90
CA GLY A 162 -7.40 23.26 -10.05
C GLY A 162 -6.80 22.80 -8.73
N ASP A 163 -5.51 23.04 -8.47
CA ASP A 163 -4.87 22.54 -7.24
C ASP A 163 -4.76 23.62 -6.16
N HIS A 164 -5.88 23.96 -5.53
CA HIS A 164 -5.95 24.99 -4.50
C HIS A 164 -5.50 24.56 -3.09
N GLY A 165 -5.01 23.33 -2.90
CA GLY A 165 -4.61 22.83 -1.58
C GLY A 165 -3.17 22.32 -1.46
N ALA A 166 -2.59 21.76 -2.51
CA ALA A 166 -1.28 21.10 -2.46
C ALA A 166 -0.09 22.02 -2.78
N SER A 167 -0.32 23.19 -3.37
CA SER A 167 0.76 24.07 -3.83
C SER A 167 1.61 24.66 -2.72
N SER A 168 1.09 24.80 -1.50
CA SER A 168 1.84 25.31 -0.34
C SER A 168 2.81 24.28 0.27
N LEU A 169 2.62 23.00 -0.06
CA LEU A 169 3.42 21.89 0.47
C LEU A 169 4.53 21.45 -0.49
N LEU A 170 4.62 22.08 -1.66
CA LEU A 170 5.62 21.75 -2.66
C LEU A 170 6.91 22.58 -2.45
N PRO A 171 8.09 22.03 -2.75
CA PRO A 171 9.33 22.75 -2.61
C PRO A 171 9.38 23.96 -3.57
N HIS A 172 9.80 25.13 -3.06
CA HIS A 172 9.86 26.37 -3.81
C HIS A 172 11.31 26.83 -4.01
N GLY A 173 11.62 27.35 -5.18
CA GLY A 173 12.85 28.09 -5.48
C GLY A 173 14.14 27.49 -4.89
N GLY A 174 14.65 28.07 -3.81
CA GLY A 174 15.90 27.67 -3.15
C GLY A 174 15.86 26.27 -2.48
N GLN A 175 14.69 25.69 -2.25
CA GLN A 175 14.53 24.36 -1.65
C GLN A 175 14.76 23.24 -2.68
N ILE A 176 14.50 23.50 -3.96
CA ILE A 176 14.58 22.49 -5.04
C ILE A 176 15.95 21.83 -5.10
N PRO A 177 17.10 22.55 -5.13
CA PRO A 177 18.41 21.88 -5.19
C PRO A 177 18.71 21.04 -3.96
N VAL A 178 18.22 21.43 -2.78
CA VAL A 178 18.37 20.66 -1.55
C VAL A 178 17.58 19.36 -1.64
N VAL A 179 16.33 19.42 -2.10
CA VAL A 179 15.48 18.24 -2.31
C VAL A 179 16.13 17.27 -3.30
N TRP A 180 16.63 17.78 -4.45
CA TRP A 180 17.35 16.94 -5.42
C TRP A 180 18.62 16.32 -4.84
N GLY A 181 19.38 17.07 -4.05
CA GLY A 181 20.55 16.55 -3.35
C GLY A 181 20.21 15.41 -2.39
N LEU A 182 19.15 15.56 -1.60
CA LEU A 182 18.67 14.52 -0.69
C LEU A 182 18.12 13.30 -1.44
N VAL A 183 17.39 13.49 -2.53
CA VAL A 183 16.90 12.39 -3.37
C VAL A 183 18.06 11.60 -3.96
N LEU A 184 19.05 12.27 -4.54
CA LEU A 184 20.24 11.60 -5.09
C LEU A 184 21.01 10.86 -4.01
N LEU A 185 21.20 11.46 -2.84
CA LEU A 185 21.85 10.80 -1.70
C LEU A 185 21.06 9.56 -1.26
N GLY A 186 19.74 9.66 -1.19
CA GLY A 186 18.85 8.52 -0.87
C GLY A 186 19.01 7.38 -1.88
N LEU A 187 19.03 7.69 -3.17
CA LEU A 187 19.25 6.69 -4.23
C LEU A 187 20.63 6.04 -4.11
N VAL A 188 21.67 6.82 -3.83
CA VAL A 188 23.04 6.28 -3.61
C VAL A 188 23.06 5.32 -2.43
N ILE A 189 22.38 5.66 -1.33
CA ILE A 189 22.28 4.76 -0.16
C ILE A 189 21.50 3.50 -0.51
N ILE A 190 20.33 3.63 -1.14
CA ILE A 190 19.44 2.50 -1.45
C ILE A 190 20.11 1.50 -2.41
N TYR A 191 20.80 1.98 -3.44
CA TYR A 191 21.46 1.10 -4.41
C TYR A 191 22.91 0.72 -4.03
N GLY A 192 23.58 1.55 -3.23
CA GLY A 192 24.96 1.32 -2.80
C GLY A 192 25.07 0.36 -1.60
N LEU A 193 24.21 0.57 -0.59
CA LEU A 193 24.30 -0.20 0.65
C LEU A 193 24.15 -1.73 0.47
N PRO A 194 23.28 -2.26 -0.41
CA PRO A 194 23.17 -3.70 -0.62
C PRO A 194 24.43 -4.36 -1.21
N ARG A 195 25.34 -3.56 -1.77
CA ARG A 195 26.65 -4.03 -2.25
C ARG A 195 27.66 -4.23 -1.11
N ILE A 196 27.47 -3.51 0.00
CA ILE A 196 28.35 -3.55 1.19
C ILE A 196 27.77 -4.50 2.23
N THR A 197 26.48 -4.40 2.53
CA THR A 197 25.80 -5.24 3.52
C THR A 197 24.36 -5.52 3.09
N ARG A 198 23.92 -6.75 3.32
CA ARG A 198 22.54 -7.21 3.07
C ARG A 198 21.77 -7.46 4.36
N VAL A 199 22.40 -7.21 5.52
CA VAL A 199 21.80 -7.48 6.84
C VAL A 199 20.79 -6.39 7.21
N VAL A 200 21.06 -5.14 6.80
CA VAL A 200 20.20 -4.00 7.13
C VAL A 200 19.45 -3.54 5.89
N PRO A 201 18.13 -3.32 5.97
CA PRO A 201 17.35 -2.79 4.86
C PRO A 201 17.86 -1.41 4.45
N SER A 202 18.24 -1.27 3.19
CA SER A 202 18.81 -0.02 2.67
C SER A 202 17.85 1.16 2.76
N GLN A 203 16.55 0.91 2.61
CA GLN A 203 15.51 1.93 2.75
C GLN A 203 15.46 2.52 4.16
N LEU A 204 15.59 1.68 5.20
CA LEU A 204 15.61 2.13 6.58
C LEU A 204 16.81 3.03 6.87
N VAL A 205 17.99 2.62 6.38
CA VAL A 205 19.22 3.44 6.53
C VAL A 205 19.09 4.77 5.80
N ALA A 206 18.53 4.76 4.58
CA ALA A 206 18.29 5.98 3.82
C ALA A 206 17.38 6.96 4.59
N ILE A 207 16.27 6.48 5.15
CA ILE A 207 15.34 7.30 5.93
C ILE A 207 16.04 7.91 7.15
N ILE A 208 16.76 7.09 7.92
CA ILE A 208 17.46 7.57 9.13
C ILE A 208 18.52 8.63 8.76
N VAL A 209 19.33 8.36 7.75
CA VAL A 209 20.41 9.28 7.33
C VAL A 209 19.84 10.59 6.78
N LEU A 210 18.85 10.51 5.89
CA LEU A 210 18.22 11.70 5.30
C LEU A 210 17.50 12.54 6.37
N THR A 211 16.81 11.89 7.31
CA THR A 211 16.17 12.58 8.43
C THR A 211 17.20 13.24 9.34
N ALA A 212 18.28 12.55 9.67
CA ALA A 212 19.36 13.11 10.50
C ALA A 212 20.02 14.32 9.82
N ILE A 213 20.27 14.27 8.52
CA ILE A 213 20.80 15.38 7.74
C ILE A 213 19.80 16.54 7.71
N SER A 214 18.52 16.27 7.40
CA SER A 214 17.50 17.30 7.32
C SER A 214 17.32 18.05 8.65
N VAL A 215 17.27 17.31 9.76
CA VAL A 215 17.15 17.88 11.11
C VAL A 215 18.45 18.58 11.55
N GLY A 216 19.60 17.96 11.29
CA GLY A 216 20.90 18.48 11.71
C GLY A 216 21.29 19.80 11.03
N PHE A 217 20.94 19.96 9.78
CA PHE A 217 21.16 21.20 9.02
C PHE A 217 19.97 22.15 9.04
N SER A 218 18.86 21.77 9.70
CA SER A 218 17.63 22.56 9.79
C SER A 218 17.15 23.05 8.41
N PHE A 219 17.17 22.17 7.42
CA PHE A 219 16.70 22.54 6.09
C PHE A 219 15.19 22.86 6.13
N ASP A 220 14.84 24.02 5.58
CA ASP A 220 13.44 24.40 5.40
C ASP A 220 12.88 23.70 4.14
N ILE A 221 12.52 22.44 4.30
CA ILE A 221 11.95 21.60 3.25
C ILE A 221 10.63 21.03 3.73
N PRO A 222 9.69 20.70 2.82
CA PRO A 222 8.46 20.02 3.19
C PRO A 222 8.75 18.71 3.92
N THR A 223 8.19 18.57 5.11
CA THR A 223 8.35 17.39 5.96
C THR A 223 7.00 16.68 6.13
N VAL A 224 7.00 15.47 6.64
CA VAL A 224 5.77 14.72 6.92
C VAL A 224 4.82 15.49 7.85
N SER A 225 5.36 16.29 8.78
CA SER A 225 4.55 17.10 9.68
C SER A 225 3.84 18.26 8.97
N SER A 226 4.31 18.70 7.81
CA SER A 226 3.62 19.69 6.99
C SER A 226 2.47 19.10 6.15
N LEU A 227 2.49 17.79 5.91
CA LEU A 227 1.44 17.08 5.17
C LEU A 227 0.18 16.82 6.00
N GLY A 228 0.28 16.83 7.34
CA GLY A 228 -0.85 16.61 8.23
C GLY A 228 -0.43 16.20 9.63
N THR A 229 -1.40 15.90 10.47
CA THR A 229 -1.18 15.50 11.85
C THR A 229 -0.89 14.00 11.94
N LEU A 230 0.20 13.64 12.61
CA LEU A 230 0.47 12.24 12.91
C LEU A 230 -0.45 11.74 14.04
N PRO A 231 -0.87 10.47 14.00
CA PRO A 231 -1.75 9.92 15.03
C PRO A 231 -1.03 9.86 16.40
N ALA A 232 -1.69 10.37 17.43
CA ALA A 232 -1.19 10.30 18.82
C ALA A 232 -1.68 9.06 19.58
N GLY A 233 -2.51 8.20 18.96
CA GLY A 233 -3.11 7.03 19.58
C GLY A 233 -3.62 6.01 18.60
N LEU A 234 -4.30 4.98 19.10
CA LEU A 234 -4.93 3.95 18.27
C LEU A 234 -6.15 4.50 17.51
N PRO A 235 -6.49 3.92 16.35
CA PRO A 235 -7.66 4.33 15.58
C PRO A 235 -8.94 4.14 16.39
N SER A 236 -9.78 5.16 16.42
CA SER A 236 -11.15 5.05 16.94
C SER A 236 -12.05 4.45 15.87
N PHE A 237 -12.88 3.50 16.29
CA PHE A 237 -13.88 2.92 15.38
C PHE A 237 -14.96 3.96 15.08
N SER A 238 -15.10 4.33 13.82
CA SER A 238 -16.16 5.21 13.33
C SER A 238 -16.79 4.62 12.06
N LEU A 239 -18.09 4.68 11.97
CA LEU A 239 -18.79 4.26 10.75
C LEU A 239 -18.88 5.47 9.79
N PRO A 240 -18.74 5.23 8.48
CA PRO A 240 -18.84 6.32 7.48
C PRO A 240 -20.29 6.81 7.27
N PHE A 241 -21.25 6.20 7.95
CA PHE A 241 -22.67 6.51 7.87
C PHE A 241 -23.15 7.09 9.21
N GLY A 242 -23.98 8.12 9.20
CA GLY A 242 -24.55 8.71 10.41
C GLY A 242 -24.65 10.23 10.34
N GLU A 243 -24.85 10.88 11.49
CA GLU A 243 -24.89 12.34 11.58
C GLU A 243 -23.54 12.94 11.17
N GLY A 244 -23.54 13.71 10.05
CA GLY A 244 -22.34 14.27 9.43
C GLY A 244 -21.60 13.32 8.48
N GLY A 245 -22.10 12.10 8.26
CA GLY A 245 -21.54 11.11 7.33
C GLY A 245 -22.16 11.15 5.93
N VAL A 246 -21.65 10.27 5.06
CA VAL A 246 -22.20 10.11 3.70
C VAL A 246 -23.57 9.45 3.79
N PRO A 247 -24.61 10.01 3.14
CA PRO A 247 -25.94 9.39 3.14
C PRO A 247 -25.90 8.06 2.39
N PHE A 248 -26.56 7.05 2.94
CA PHE A 248 -26.74 5.76 2.27
C PHE A 248 -27.78 5.90 1.15
N SER A 249 -27.34 6.35 -0.02
CA SER A 249 -28.20 6.62 -1.18
C SER A 249 -27.66 5.95 -2.42
N LEU A 250 -28.54 5.77 -3.44
CA LEU A 250 -28.15 5.25 -4.75
C LEU A 250 -27.15 6.16 -5.44
N ASP A 251 -27.22 7.48 -5.21
CA ASP A 251 -26.25 8.45 -5.73
C ASP A 251 -24.86 8.24 -5.16
N THR A 252 -24.76 7.97 -3.86
CA THR A 252 -23.51 7.61 -3.20
C THR A 252 -22.93 6.33 -3.78
N LEU A 253 -23.77 5.31 -3.95
CA LEU A 253 -23.34 4.04 -4.54
C LEU A 253 -22.90 4.23 -5.99
N GLY A 254 -23.63 5.01 -6.79
CA GLY A 254 -23.27 5.32 -8.17
C GLY A 254 -21.94 6.06 -8.31
N LEU A 255 -21.60 6.92 -7.36
CA LEU A 255 -20.32 7.62 -7.32
C LEU A 255 -19.15 6.71 -6.91
N VAL A 256 -19.39 5.84 -5.93
CA VAL A 256 -18.36 4.99 -5.32
C VAL A 256 -18.08 3.74 -6.15
N LEU A 257 -19.11 3.17 -6.78
CA LEU A 257 -19.04 1.88 -7.45
C LEU A 257 -17.96 1.76 -8.54
N PRO A 258 -17.77 2.75 -9.45
CA PRO A 258 -16.71 2.68 -10.47
C PRO A 258 -15.32 2.57 -9.84
N THR A 259 -15.05 3.40 -8.83
CA THR A 259 -13.77 3.40 -8.11
C THR A 259 -13.58 2.09 -7.33
N ALA A 260 -14.61 1.61 -6.64
CA ALA A 260 -14.57 0.34 -5.90
C ALA A 260 -14.34 -0.86 -6.81
N LEU A 261 -14.97 -0.90 -8.00
CA LEU A 261 -14.73 -1.92 -9.02
C LEU A 261 -13.28 -1.89 -9.51
N ALA A 262 -12.77 -0.70 -9.85
CA ALA A 262 -11.38 -0.56 -10.29
C ALA A 262 -10.40 -1.02 -9.22
N ILE A 263 -10.56 -0.59 -7.96
CA ILE A 263 -9.71 -1.00 -6.84
C ILE A 263 -9.81 -2.51 -6.60
N SER A 264 -11.01 -3.10 -6.68
CA SER A 264 -11.19 -4.54 -6.44
C SER A 264 -10.46 -5.39 -7.48
N LEU A 265 -10.50 -4.99 -8.75
CA LEU A 265 -9.81 -5.69 -9.84
C LEU A 265 -8.30 -5.50 -9.77
N VAL A 266 -7.84 -4.27 -9.54
CA VAL A 266 -6.40 -3.98 -9.37
C VAL A 266 -5.84 -4.72 -8.16
N GLY A 267 -6.54 -4.72 -7.04
CA GLY A 267 -6.12 -5.46 -5.84
C GLY A 267 -6.02 -6.97 -6.06
N LEU A 268 -6.92 -7.56 -6.88
CA LEU A 268 -6.77 -8.96 -7.31
C LEU A 268 -5.49 -9.17 -8.11
N MET A 269 -5.23 -8.31 -9.12
CA MET A 269 -4.02 -8.43 -9.96
C MET A 269 -2.75 -8.30 -9.13
N GLU A 270 -2.69 -7.35 -8.18
CA GLU A 270 -1.54 -7.17 -7.28
C GLU A 270 -1.33 -8.38 -6.37
N THR A 271 -2.40 -8.94 -5.83
CA THR A 271 -2.33 -10.15 -5.01
C THR A 271 -1.76 -11.32 -5.79
N PHE A 272 -2.18 -11.52 -7.05
CA PHE A 272 -1.64 -12.58 -7.91
C PHE A 272 -0.17 -12.37 -8.25
N LEU A 273 0.21 -11.14 -8.62
CA LEU A 273 1.61 -10.80 -8.88
C LEU A 273 2.51 -11.10 -7.66
N THR A 274 2.03 -10.75 -6.47
CA THR A 274 2.76 -11.01 -5.24
C THR A 274 2.87 -12.50 -4.96
N GLN A 275 1.80 -13.27 -5.21
CA GLN A 275 1.81 -14.73 -5.06
C GLN A 275 2.78 -15.39 -6.03
N ASP A 276 2.79 -14.99 -7.30
CA ASP A 276 3.66 -15.49 -8.33
C ASP A 276 5.14 -15.26 -7.97
N ILE A 277 5.48 -14.04 -7.56
CA ILE A 277 6.83 -13.70 -7.08
C ILE A 277 7.24 -14.52 -5.85
N LEU A 278 6.29 -14.78 -4.95
CA LEU A 278 6.57 -15.55 -3.74
C LEU A 278 6.76 -17.03 -4.07
N ASP A 279 6.00 -17.57 -5.01
CA ASP A 279 6.14 -18.95 -5.50
C ASP A 279 7.51 -19.17 -6.13
N ASP A 280 7.96 -18.24 -6.98
CA ASP A 280 9.29 -18.28 -7.59
C ASP A 280 10.44 -18.23 -6.57
N LYS A 281 10.25 -17.49 -5.47
CA LYS A 281 11.28 -17.32 -4.43
C LYS A 281 11.32 -18.45 -3.41
N THR A 282 10.20 -19.13 -3.21
CA THR A 282 10.09 -20.17 -2.16
C THR A 282 10.03 -21.59 -2.68
N ASP A 283 10.14 -21.78 -4.01
CA ASP A 283 9.95 -23.05 -4.70
C ASP A 283 8.64 -23.77 -4.27
N THR A 284 7.62 -22.98 -3.89
CA THR A 284 6.32 -23.49 -3.48
C THR A 284 5.26 -23.01 -4.46
N CYS A 285 4.45 -23.93 -4.98
CA CYS A 285 3.33 -23.58 -5.85
C CYS A 285 2.01 -23.66 -5.06
N LEU A 286 1.28 -22.56 -4.99
CA LEU A 286 -0.01 -22.51 -4.30
C LEU A 286 -1.08 -23.39 -4.98
N LEU A 287 -1.03 -23.52 -6.29
CA LEU A 287 -1.91 -24.41 -7.05
C LEU A 287 -1.74 -25.86 -6.63
N TYR A 288 -0.50 -26.25 -6.30
CA TYR A 288 -0.20 -27.62 -5.87
C TYR A 288 -0.71 -27.92 -4.47
N THR A 289 -0.75 -26.92 -3.57
CA THR A 289 -1.27 -27.10 -2.21
C THR A 289 -2.80 -27.13 -2.18
N SER A 290 -3.50 -26.43 -3.07
CA SER A 290 -4.95 -26.48 -3.17
C SER A 290 -5.44 -27.75 -3.87
N ASP A 291 -4.75 -28.23 -4.91
CA ASP A 291 -5.06 -29.49 -5.57
C ASP A 291 -4.78 -30.71 -4.66
N ALA A 292 -3.71 -30.65 -3.83
CA ALA A 292 -3.44 -31.68 -2.84
C ALA A 292 -4.51 -31.74 -1.72
N ALA A 293 -5.16 -30.63 -1.42
CA ALA A 293 -6.29 -30.61 -0.49
C ALA A 293 -7.57 -31.17 -1.12
N ASP A 294 -7.78 -30.96 -2.42
CA ASP A 294 -8.94 -31.50 -3.18
C ASP A 294 -8.77 -33.02 -3.42
N ASP A 295 -7.56 -33.51 -3.66
CA ASP A 295 -7.28 -34.96 -3.79
C ASP A 295 -7.42 -35.72 -2.46
N SER A 296 -7.30 -35.04 -1.33
CA SER A 296 -7.52 -35.66 -0.02
C SER A 296 -9.01 -35.81 0.35
N LEU A 297 -9.90 -35.23 -0.46
CA LEU A 297 -11.37 -35.30 -0.29
C LEU A 297 -12.04 -36.24 -1.33
N ARG A 298 -11.26 -36.91 -2.19
CA ARG A 298 -11.66 -38.01 -3.07
C ARG A 298 -11.17 -39.35 -2.53
#